data_ca3b1c4d9f2aaf9ecc8c25faa5f4cf0c
#
_entry.id   ca3b1c4d9f2aaf9ecc8c25faa5f4cf0c
#
_cell.length_a   1.000
_cell.length_b   1.000
_cell.length_c   1.000
_cell.angle_alpha   90.00
_cell.angle_beta   90.00
_cell.angle_gamma   90.00
#
_symmetry.space_group_name_H-M   'P 1'
#
loop_
_entity.id
_entity.type
_entity.pdbx_description
1 polymer ?
#
loop_
_entity_poly.entity_id
_entity_poly.type
_entity_poly.pdbx_seq_one_letter_code
_entity_poly.pdbx_strand_id
1 'polypeptide(L)'
;ALSSAASDVYKRQGIIYLVQKMIADNSTNLAALYKVLFEDEKLELSEECVQKVEESFNFLQSFSNDKIIYGINTGFGPMAQYRIEDQSLIDLQYNIIRSHSTGVGKPLPKLYVKAAMIARLYTFLQGKSGVHKELVLLLCEFINRGIYPFIPEHGSVGASGDLVQLAHIALTLIGEGEVFYQGQLCDTATVPVSYTHLTLPT
;
A
#
# COMPACT_ATOMS: atom_id res chain seq x y z
N ALA A 1 25.94 28.04 -32.50
CA ALA A 1 26.78 26.84 -32.68
C ALA A 1 27.26 26.17 -31.38
N LEU A 2 27.15 26.83 -30.22
CA LEU A 2 27.53 26.24 -28.91
C LEU A 2 26.43 25.47 -28.21
N SER A 3 25.16 25.60 -28.64
CA SER A 3 24.01 24.88 -28.01
C SER A 3 23.81 23.45 -28.50
N SER A 4 24.28 23.13 -29.71
CA SER A 4 24.13 21.78 -30.28
C SER A 4 25.19 20.80 -29.76
N ALA A 5 26.40 21.28 -29.53
CA ALA A 5 27.51 20.46 -29.02
C ALA A 5 27.30 20.04 -27.55
N ALA A 6 26.72 20.92 -26.73
CA ALA A 6 26.35 20.57 -25.34
C ALA A 6 25.25 19.52 -25.30
N SER A 7 24.23 19.61 -26.16
CA SER A 7 23.16 18.63 -26.30
C SER A 7 23.66 17.23 -26.72
N ASP A 8 24.68 17.18 -27.60
CA ASP A 8 25.25 15.91 -28.08
C ASP A 8 26.20 15.25 -27.09
N VAL A 9 26.88 16.03 -26.23
CA VAL A 9 27.69 15.50 -25.13
C VAL A 9 26.82 14.87 -24.06
N TYR A 10 25.64 15.46 -23.77
CA TYR A 10 24.65 14.85 -22.87
C TYR A 10 23.99 13.58 -23.44
N LYS A 11 23.92 13.43 -24.75
CA LYS A 11 23.36 12.23 -25.41
C LYS A 11 24.37 11.10 -25.58
N ARG A 12 25.68 11.37 -25.57
CA ARG A 12 26.73 10.37 -25.78
C ARG A 12 27.37 9.85 -24.50
N GLN A 13 27.31 10.59 -23.41
CA GLN A 13 27.48 10.00 -22.09
C GLN A 13 26.16 9.32 -21.79
N GLY A 14 26.10 8.01 -21.95
CA GLY A 14 25.10 7.18 -21.32
C GLY A 14 25.18 7.44 -19.83
N ILE A 15 24.52 8.51 -19.40
CA ILE A 15 24.24 8.73 -18.00
C ILE A 15 23.32 7.59 -17.67
N ILE A 16 23.89 6.50 -17.18
CA ILE A 16 23.21 5.60 -16.28
C ILE A 16 22.75 6.52 -15.16
N TYR A 17 21.51 7.03 -15.26
CA TYR A 17 20.81 7.53 -14.11
C TYR A 17 20.78 6.33 -13.17
N LEU A 18 21.75 6.27 -12.28
CA LEU A 18 21.61 5.51 -11.05
C LEU A 18 20.34 6.08 -10.44
N VAL A 19 19.25 5.38 -10.65
CA VAL A 19 17.98 5.69 -9.99
C VAL A 19 18.33 5.61 -8.52
N GLN A 20 18.53 6.77 -7.91
CA GLN A 20 18.76 6.84 -6.48
C GLN A 20 17.50 6.26 -5.84
N LYS A 21 17.68 5.13 -5.21
CA LYS A 21 16.61 4.48 -4.45
C LYS A 21 16.75 4.90 -3.00
N MET A 22 15.67 5.38 -2.44
CA MET A 22 15.61 5.64 -1.02
C MET A 22 15.35 4.33 -0.28
N ILE A 23 16.25 3.98 0.66
CA ILE A 23 16.03 2.84 1.55
C ILE A 23 15.00 3.24 2.61
N ALA A 24 13.85 2.58 2.59
CA ALA A 24 12.80 2.79 3.57
C ALA A 24 13.10 1.94 4.82
N ASP A 25 13.51 2.60 5.87
CA ASP A 25 13.80 2.01 7.18
C ASP A 25 13.26 2.88 8.33
N ASN A 26 13.50 2.49 9.56
CA ASN A 26 13.06 3.22 10.74
C ASN A 26 13.79 4.57 10.96
N SER A 27 14.87 4.84 10.23
CA SER A 27 15.62 6.09 10.29
C SER A 27 15.16 7.13 9.26
N THR A 28 14.23 6.76 8.38
CA THR A 28 13.74 7.61 7.32
C THR A 28 13.14 8.90 7.87
N ASN A 29 13.68 10.02 7.39
CA ASN A 29 13.26 11.34 7.83
C ASN A 29 12.33 12.02 6.81
N LEU A 30 11.75 13.14 7.20
CA LEU A 30 10.83 13.92 6.38
C LEU A 30 11.43 14.37 5.05
N ALA A 31 12.75 14.70 5.02
CA ALA A 31 13.43 15.12 3.80
C ALA A 31 13.54 13.98 2.78
N ALA A 32 13.76 12.75 3.23
CA ALA A 32 13.76 11.57 2.38
C ALA A 32 12.36 11.29 1.81
N LEU A 33 11.31 11.40 2.64
CA LEU A 33 9.92 11.27 2.18
C LEU A 33 9.55 12.33 1.15
N TYR A 34 10.06 13.57 1.30
CA TYR A 34 9.86 14.63 0.33
C TYR A 34 10.35 14.24 -1.06
N LYS A 35 11.52 13.63 -1.17
CA LYS A 35 12.07 13.18 -2.46
C LYS A 35 11.21 12.12 -3.14
N VAL A 36 10.72 11.13 -2.37
CA VAL A 36 9.80 10.13 -2.92
C VAL A 36 8.50 10.79 -3.38
N LEU A 37 7.97 11.72 -2.59
CA LEU A 37 6.66 12.33 -2.85
C LEU A 37 6.68 13.30 -4.03
N PHE A 38 7.72 14.14 -4.13
CA PHE A 38 7.78 15.26 -5.07
C PHE A 38 8.82 15.10 -6.20
N GLU A 39 9.85 14.28 -5.99
CA GLU A 39 10.95 14.11 -6.95
C GLU A 39 10.95 12.71 -7.61
N ASP A 40 9.91 11.90 -7.36
CA ASP A 40 9.73 10.55 -7.89
C ASP A 40 10.91 9.59 -7.61
N GLU A 41 11.65 9.85 -6.52
CA GLU A 41 12.67 8.92 -6.04
C GLU A 41 12.03 7.57 -5.70
N LYS A 42 12.68 6.47 -6.08
CA LYS A 42 12.15 5.12 -5.86
C LYS A 42 12.44 4.65 -4.45
N LEU A 43 11.48 3.92 -3.89
CA LEU A 43 11.62 3.26 -2.59
C LEU A 43 12.29 1.89 -2.76
N GLU A 44 13.22 1.59 -1.88
CA GLU A 44 13.74 0.25 -1.65
C GLU A 44 13.54 -0.12 -0.18
N LEU A 45 12.94 -1.26 0.08
CA LEU A 45 12.68 -1.71 1.45
C LEU A 45 13.94 -2.32 2.04
N SER A 46 14.31 -1.96 3.27
CA SER A 46 15.40 -2.62 3.95
C SER A 46 15.03 -4.06 4.30
N GLU A 47 15.98 -4.97 4.15
CA GLU A 47 15.78 -6.39 4.51
C GLU A 47 15.36 -6.54 5.98
N GLU A 48 15.93 -5.73 6.87
CA GLU A 48 15.59 -5.73 8.30
C GLU A 48 14.11 -5.38 8.53
N CYS A 49 13.57 -4.38 7.83
CA CYS A 49 12.16 -4.01 7.96
C CYS A 49 11.24 -5.09 7.39
N VAL A 50 11.58 -5.69 6.25
CA VAL A 50 10.81 -6.80 5.67
C VAL A 50 10.82 -8.02 6.61
N GLN A 51 11.94 -8.33 7.22
CA GLN A 51 12.05 -9.40 8.21
C GLN A 51 11.16 -9.13 9.44
N LYS A 52 11.15 -7.91 9.98
CA LYS A 52 10.26 -7.53 11.10
C LYS A 52 8.78 -7.69 10.74
N VAL A 53 8.40 -7.37 9.51
CA VAL A 53 7.03 -7.60 9.02
C VAL A 53 6.70 -9.09 9.04
N GLU A 54 7.57 -9.94 8.51
CA GLU A 54 7.38 -11.38 8.47
C GLU A 54 7.35 -12.01 9.89
N GLU A 55 8.22 -11.57 10.78
CA GLU A 55 8.21 -11.99 12.20
C GLU A 55 6.89 -11.62 12.89
N SER A 56 6.38 -10.40 12.65
CA SER A 56 5.11 -9.94 13.19
C SER A 56 3.92 -10.75 12.66
N PHE A 57 3.92 -11.10 11.37
CA PHE A 57 2.91 -11.96 10.77
C PHE A 57 2.93 -13.35 11.38
N ASN A 58 4.12 -14.00 11.45
CA ASN A 58 4.28 -15.33 12.02
C ASN A 58 3.89 -15.38 13.51
N PHE A 59 4.24 -14.33 14.26
CA PHE A 59 3.80 -14.17 15.65
C PHE A 59 2.28 -14.13 15.74
N LEU A 60 1.61 -13.32 14.92
CA LEU A 60 0.16 -13.21 14.94
C LEU A 60 -0.52 -14.55 14.61
N GLN A 61 -0.04 -15.25 13.59
CA GLN A 61 -0.54 -16.58 13.21
C GLN A 61 -0.47 -17.58 14.37
N SER A 62 0.68 -17.65 15.05
CA SER A 62 0.84 -18.55 16.18
C SER A 62 0.04 -18.10 17.42
N PHE A 63 -0.03 -16.81 17.67
CA PHE A 63 -0.69 -16.23 18.85
C PHE A 63 -2.21 -16.31 18.79
N SER A 64 -2.79 -16.28 17.57
CA SER A 64 -4.25 -16.27 17.37
C SER A 64 -4.93 -17.64 17.52
N ASN A 65 -4.16 -18.74 17.48
CA ASN A 65 -4.73 -20.09 17.45
C ASN A 65 -5.70 -20.38 18.61
N ASP A 66 -5.34 -19.99 19.86
CA ASP A 66 -6.11 -20.29 21.07
C ASP A 66 -6.74 -19.05 21.70
N LYS A 67 -6.74 -17.89 21.00
CA LYS A 67 -7.20 -16.63 21.60
C LYS A 67 -8.26 -15.97 20.72
N ILE A 68 -9.13 -15.22 21.39
CA ILE A 68 -10.08 -14.34 20.71
C ILE A 68 -9.43 -12.96 20.59
N ILE A 69 -9.15 -12.54 19.35
CA ILE A 69 -8.47 -11.29 19.05
C ILE A 69 -9.39 -10.45 18.18
N TYR A 70 -9.74 -9.27 18.67
CA TYR A 70 -10.58 -8.32 17.95
C TYR A 70 -10.02 -8.00 16.56
N GLY A 71 -10.83 -8.16 15.53
CA GLY A 71 -10.48 -7.85 14.16
C GLY A 71 -9.64 -8.92 13.44
N ILE A 72 -9.26 -9.99 14.14
CA ILE A 72 -8.55 -11.15 13.58
C ILE A 72 -9.49 -12.32 13.42
N ASN A 73 -10.08 -12.79 14.52
CA ASN A 73 -11.00 -13.94 14.54
C ASN A 73 -12.33 -13.64 15.22
N THR A 74 -12.73 -12.37 15.23
CA THR A 74 -14.04 -11.91 15.69
C THR A 74 -14.74 -11.06 14.65
N GLY A 75 -16.05 -10.86 14.81
CA GLY A 75 -16.75 -9.76 14.15
C GLY A 75 -16.27 -8.38 14.66
N PHE A 76 -16.88 -7.32 14.12
CA PHE A 76 -16.53 -5.93 14.40
C PHE A 76 -17.67 -5.19 15.12
N GLY A 77 -17.32 -4.13 15.85
CA GLY A 77 -18.28 -3.32 16.57
C GLY A 77 -19.17 -4.17 17.51
N PRO A 78 -20.49 -4.14 17.39
CA PRO A 78 -21.40 -4.94 18.21
C PRO A 78 -21.19 -6.45 18.10
N MET A 79 -20.56 -6.91 17.02
CA MET A 79 -20.29 -8.33 16.76
C MET A 79 -18.91 -8.77 17.29
N ALA A 80 -18.17 -7.92 17.99
CA ALA A 80 -16.82 -8.20 18.50
C ALA A 80 -16.77 -9.38 19.49
N GLN A 81 -17.88 -9.73 20.12
CA GLN A 81 -18.00 -10.86 21.03
C GLN A 81 -18.18 -12.23 20.35
N TYR A 82 -18.46 -12.21 19.05
CA TYR A 82 -18.69 -13.45 18.29
C TYR A 82 -17.40 -13.88 17.61
N ARG A 83 -16.91 -15.09 17.93
CA ARG A 83 -15.83 -15.73 17.22
C ARG A 83 -16.33 -16.14 15.84
N ILE A 84 -15.54 -15.84 14.82
CA ILE A 84 -15.76 -16.24 13.44
C ILE A 84 -15.12 -17.62 13.22
N GLU A 85 -15.82 -18.51 12.54
CA GLU A 85 -15.27 -19.80 12.16
C GLU A 85 -14.11 -19.64 11.16
N ASP A 86 -13.08 -20.46 11.28
CA ASP A 86 -11.85 -20.34 10.49
C ASP A 86 -12.10 -20.32 8.98
N GLN A 87 -13.10 -21.10 8.52
CA GLN A 87 -13.52 -21.13 7.11
C GLN A 87 -14.07 -19.80 6.58
N SER A 88 -14.59 -18.95 7.48
CA SER A 88 -15.22 -17.68 7.15
C SER A 88 -14.30 -16.48 7.37
N LEU A 89 -13.09 -16.68 7.92
CA LEU A 89 -12.18 -15.58 8.23
C LEU A 89 -11.71 -14.83 6.98
N ILE A 90 -11.45 -15.56 5.91
CA ILE A 90 -11.01 -14.95 4.63
C ILE A 90 -12.14 -14.11 4.05
N ASP A 91 -13.36 -14.65 3.98
CA ASP A 91 -14.52 -13.91 3.47
C ASP A 91 -14.79 -12.66 4.31
N LEU A 92 -14.59 -12.75 5.62
CA LEU A 92 -14.71 -11.61 6.52
C LEU A 92 -13.73 -10.48 6.12
N GLN A 93 -12.47 -10.79 5.84
CA GLN A 93 -11.48 -9.79 5.45
C GLN A 93 -11.82 -9.15 4.10
N TYR A 94 -12.21 -9.92 3.11
CA TYR A 94 -12.70 -9.39 1.82
C TYR A 94 -13.94 -8.51 2.02
N ASN A 95 -14.91 -8.97 2.80
CA ASN A 95 -16.15 -8.24 3.03
C ASN A 95 -15.93 -6.92 3.78
N ILE A 96 -14.97 -6.86 4.71
CA ILE A 96 -14.59 -5.61 5.37
C ILE A 96 -14.03 -4.61 4.37
N ILE A 97 -13.07 -5.02 3.55
CA ILE A 97 -12.49 -4.14 2.53
C ILE A 97 -13.59 -3.62 1.61
N ARG A 98 -14.42 -4.49 1.05
CA ARG A 98 -15.50 -4.13 0.12
C ARG A 98 -16.55 -3.24 0.76
N SER A 99 -17.02 -3.57 1.97
CA SER A 99 -18.05 -2.81 2.67
C SER A 99 -17.61 -1.43 3.14
N HIS A 100 -16.30 -1.20 3.32
CA HIS A 100 -15.75 0.08 3.69
C HIS A 100 -15.27 0.90 2.48
N SER A 101 -15.18 0.32 1.29
CA SER A 101 -14.84 1.02 0.06
C SER A 101 -16.06 1.72 -0.55
N THR A 102 -16.69 2.59 0.24
CA THR A 102 -17.98 3.23 -0.07
C THR A 102 -17.87 4.72 -0.34
N GLY A 103 -16.67 5.20 -0.67
CA GLY A 103 -16.45 6.60 -0.98
C GLY A 103 -17.23 7.06 -2.21
N VAL A 104 -17.56 8.35 -2.26
CA VAL A 104 -18.28 9.00 -3.35
C VAL A 104 -17.63 10.33 -3.74
N GLY A 105 -17.90 10.80 -4.95
CA GLY A 105 -17.40 12.08 -5.44
C GLY A 105 -16.20 11.94 -6.37
N LYS A 106 -15.47 13.04 -6.52
CA LYS A 106 -14.31 13.10 -7.40
C LYS A 106 -13.10 12.37 -6.77
N PRO A 107 -12.14 11.93 -7.59
CA PRO A 107 -10.93 11.33 -7.04
C PRO A 107 -10.10 12.36 -6.26
N LEU A 108 -9.50 11.93 -5.17
CA LEU A 108 -8.48 12.70 -4.49
C LEU A 108 -7.29 13.00 -5.41
N PRO A 109 -6.63 14.14 -5.25
CA PRO A 109 -5.40 14.44 -5.97
C PRO A 109 -4.36 13.34 -5.78
N LYS A 110 -3.69 12.92 -6.87
CA LYS A 110 -2.68 11.84 -6.85
C LYS A 110 -1.61 12.02 -5.78
N LEU A 111 -1.21 13.26 -5.51
CA LEU A 111 -0.23 13.58 -4.49
C LEU A 111 -0.70 13.13 -3.10
N TYR A 112 -1.96 13.34 -2.75
CA TYR A 112 -2.53 12.92 -1.47
C TYR A 112 -2.65 11.40 -1.36
N VAL A 113 -3.04 10.75 -2.47
CA VAL A 113 -3.08 9.28 -2.54
C VAL A 113 -1.68 8.71 -2.35
N LYS A 114 -0.67 9.23 -3.07
CA LYS A 114 0.73 8.83 -2.93
C LYS A 114 1.23 9.01 -1.49
N ALA A 115 0.92 10.15 -0.86
CA ALA A 115 1.29 10.42 0.52
C ALA A 115 0.65 9.42 1.50
N ALA A 116 -0.64 9.11 1.33
CA ALA A 116 -1.36 8.13 2.15
C ALA A 116 -0.77 6.72 2.00
N MET A 117 -0.44 6.31 0.77
CA MET A 117 0.21 5.01 0.50
C MET A 117 1.59 4.93 1.17
N ILE A 118 2.41 5.99 1.08
CA ILE A 118 3.71 6.06 1.72
C ILE A 118 3.56 5.96 3.24
N ALA A 119 2.67 6.75 3.85
CA ALA A 119 2.42 6.72 5.29
C ALA A 119 1.98 5.32 5.76
N ARG A 120 1.12 4.65 4.96
CA ARG A 120 0.67 3.28 5.26
C ARG A 120 1.82 2.28 5.14
N LEU A 121 2.65 2.39 4.11
CA LEU A 121 3.83 1.56 3.95
C LEU A 121 4.76 1.66 5.18
N TYR A 122 5.06 2.88 5.63
CA TYR A 122 5.89 3.08 6.83
C TYR A 122 5.25 2.53 8.10
N THR A 123 3.92 2.57 8.21
CA THR A 123 3.20 1.92 9.33
C THR A 123 3.44 0.41 9.33
N PHE A 124 3.40 -0.22 8.17
CA PHE A 124 3.66 -1.67 8.05
C PHE A 124 5.11 -2.03 8.35
N LEU A 125 6.07 -1.21 7.90
CA LEU A 125 7.50 -1.43 8.13
C LEU A 125 7.91 -1.38 9.61
N GLN A 126 7.05 -0.85 10.50
CA GLN A 126 7.25 -0.96 11.95
C GLN A 126 7.15 -2.40 12.47
N GLY A 127 6.67 -3.36 11.67
CA GLY A 127 6.54 -4.76 12.07
C GLY A 127 5.56 -4.99 13.24
N LYS A 128 4.47 -4.20 13.31
CA LYS A 128 3.47 -4.29 14.40
C LYS A 128 2.05 -4.55 13.89
N SER A 129 1.89 -4.70 12.59
CA SER A 129 0.56 -4.78 11.97
C SER A 129 0.11 -6.22 11.67
N GLY A 130 1.00 -7.21 11.79
CA GLY A 130 0.69 -8.61 11.51
C GLY A 130 0.28 -8.87 10.06
N VAL A 131 0.70 -8.02 9.12
CA VAL A 131 0.39 -8.17 7.70
C VAL A 131 1.41 -9.05 6.99
N HIS A 132 0.97 -9.74 5.94
CA HIS A 132 1.87 -10.55 5.12
C HIS A 132 2.88 -9.67 4.36
N LYS A 133 4.13 -10.12 4.23
CA LYS A 133 5.19 -9.35 3.55
C LYS A 133 4.87 -9.01 2.09
N GLU A 134 4.17 -9.90 1.37
CA GLU A 134 3.78 -9.66 -0.01
C GLU A 134 2.91 -8.40 -0.18
N LEU A 135 2.06 -8.09 0.81
CA LEU A 135 1.27 -6.87 0.82
C LEU A 135 2.16 -5.63 0.86
N VAL A 136 3.21 -5.67 1.66
CA VAL A 136 4.16 -4.56 1.81
C VAL A 136 4.97 -4.37 0.53
N LEU A 137 5.41 -5.46 -0.08
CA LEU A 137 6.13 -5.45 -1.36
C LEU A 137 5.24 -4.92 -2.50
N LEU A 138 4.00 -5.38 -2.59
CA LEU A 138 3.03 -4.91 -3.59
C LEU A 138 2.72 -3.42 -3.42
N LEU A 139 2.51 -2.95 -2.20
CA LEU A 139 2.27 -1.54 -1.93
C LEU A 139 3.47 -0.67 -2.33
N CYS A 140 4.69 -1.14 -2.05
CA CYS A 140 5.92 -0.49 -2.48
C CYS A 140 6.02 -0.45 -4.02
N GLU A 141 5.69 -1.54 -4.70
CA GLU A 141 5.64 -1.59 -6.17
C GLU A 141 4.62 -0.59 -6.74
N PHE A 142 3.43 -0.50 -6.17
CA PHE A 142 2.41 0.48 -6.58
C PHE A 142 2.96 1.91 -6.51
N ILE A 143 3.58 2.29 -5.39
CA ILE A 143 4.19 3.62 -5.22
C ILE A 143 5.27 3.84 -6.27
N ASN A 144 6.17 2.89 -6.43
CA ASN A 144 7.31 2.98 -7.34
C ASN A 144 6.92 3.07 -8.83
N ARG A 145 5.80 2.47 -9.20
CA ARG A 145 5.30 2.45 -10.59
C ARG A 145 4.29 3.53 -10.87
N GLY A 146 3.91 4.33 -9.86
CA GLY A 146 2.91 5.37 -10.01
C GLY A 146 1.51 4.82 -10.26
N ILE A 147 1.19 3.68 -9.65
CA ILE A 147 -0.14 3.07 -9.65
C ILE A 147 -0.89 3.65 -8.45
N TYR A 148 -1.87 4.50 -8.69
CA TYR A 148 -2.57 5.21 -7.63
C TYR A 148 -4.04 4.78 -7.57
N PRO A 149 -4.50 4.21 -6.44
CA PRO A 149 -5.91 3.91 -6.23
C PRO A 149 -6.84 5.08 -6.53
N PHE A 150 -7.98 4.81 -7.17
CA PHE A 150 -9.07 5.76 -7.23
C PHE A 150 -9.70 5.85 -5.84
N ILE A 151 -9.45 6.95 -5.14
CA ILE A 151 -10.01 7.21 -3.81
C ILE A 151 -10.96 8.39 -3.94
N PRO A 152 -12.27 8.23 -3.73
CA PRO A 152 -13.23 9.32 -3.73
C PRO A 152 -12.96 10.32 -2.58
N GLU A 153 -13.31 11.59 -2.81
CA GLU A 153 -13.05 12.67 -1.86
C GLU A 153 -13.93 12.64 -0.60
N HIS A 154 -15.09 11.97 -0.66
CA HIS A 154 -16.04 11.89 0.44
C HIS A 154 -16.26 10.44 0.88
N GLY A 155 -16.53 10.24 2.17
CA GLY A 155 -16.85 8.93 2.74
C GLY A 155 -16.33 8.72 4.16
N SER A 156 -15.30 9.46 4.56
CA SER A 156 -14.80 9.39 5.93
C SER A 156 -15.67 10.21 6.86
N VAL A 157 -15.94 9.67 8.05
CA VAL A 157 -16.79 10.31 9.07
C VAL A 157 -15.97 10.86 10.24
N GLY A 158 -14.71 10.48 10.36
CA GLY A 158 -13.82 10.94 11.45
C GLY A 158 -14.19 10.42 12.86
N ALA A 159 -15.08 9.42 12.95
CA ALA A 159 -15.52 8.84 14.21
C ALA A 159 -14.72 7.62 14.66
N SER A 160 -14.16 6.86 13.73
CA SER A 160 -13.41 5.60 13.99
C SER A 160 -12.11 5.54 13.19
N GLY A 161 -11.56 6.69 12.83
CA GLY A 161 -10.48 6.83 11.86
C GLY A 161 -11.02 6.92 10.42
N ASP A 162 -10.14 7.25 9.51
CA ASP A 162 -10.48 7.45 8.10
C ASP A 162 -10.46 6.10 7.34
N LEU A 163 -11.44 5.25 7.63
CA LEU A 163 -11.47 3.86 7.15
C LEU A 163 -11.68 3.78 5.65
N VAL A 164 -12.51 4.66 5.07
CA VAL A 164 -12.91 4.59 3.66
C VAL A 164 -11.72 4.75 2.72
N GLN A 165 -10.87 5.75 2.93
CA GLN A 165 -9.70 5.99 2.09
C GLN A 165 -8.72 4.82 2.12
N LEU A 166 -8.47 4.26 3.31
CA LEU A 166 -7.59 3.10 3.48
C LEU A 166 -8.21 1.82 2.90
N ALA A 167 -9.54 1.69 2.96
CA ALA A 167 -10.25 0.57 2.34
C ALA A 167 -10.12 0.60 0.81
N HIS A 168 -10.19 1.77 0.17
CA HIS A 168 -9.94 1.90 -1.27
C HIS A 168 -8.50 1.54 -1.64
N ILE A 169 -7.50 1.86 -0.81
CA ILE A 169 -6.13 1.36 -1.02
C ILE A 169 -6.10 -0.18 -0.92
N ALA A 170 -6.70 -0.74 0.13
CA ALA A 170 -6.73 -2.19 0.32
C ALA A 170 -7.47 -2.91 -0.81
N LEU A 171 -8.56 -2.32 -1.33
CA LEU A 171 -9.34 -2.86 -2.45
C LEU A 171 -8.47 -3.07 -3.69
N THR A 172 -7.61 -2.11 -4.01
CA THR A 172 -6.71 -2.26 -5.17
C THR A 172 -5.58 -3.27 -4.92
N LEU A 173 -5.14 -3.44 -3.68
CA LEU A 173 -4.14 -4.46 -3.34
C LEU A 173 -4.68 -5.89 -3.45
N ILE A 174 -5.98 -6.10 -3.34
CA ILE A 174 -6.63 -7.40 -3.64
C ILE A 174 -7.06 -7.54 -5.10
N GLY A 175 -6.70 -6.58 -5.97
CA GLY A 175 -6.97 -6.63 -7.41
C GLY A 175 -8.34 -6.14 -7.82
N GLU A 176 -9.09 -5.49 -6.94
CA GLU A 176 -10.41 -4.95 -7.20
C GLU A 176 -10.39 -3.42 -7.29
N GLY A 177 -11.48 -2.83 -7.82
CA GLY A 177 -11.60 -1.38 -7.97
C GLY A 177 -10.74 -0.82 -9.10
N GLU A 178 -10.55 0.50 -9.09
CA GLU A 178 -9.91 1.24 -10.17
C GLU A 178 -8.64 1.94 -9.69
N VAL A 179 -7.68 2.10 -10.61
CA VAL A 179 -6.42 2.81 -10.37
C VAL A 179 -6.11 3.78 -11.50
N PHE A 180 -5.41 4.86 -11.18
CA PHE A 180 -4.72 5.67 -12.17
C PHE A 180 -3.36 5.05 -12.46
N TYR A 181 -3.14 4.63 -13.71
CA TYR A 181 -1.88 4.12 -14.20
C TYR A 181 -1.54 4.74 -15.55
N GLN A 182 -0.32 5.24 -15.73
CA GLN A 182 0.14 5.93 -16.94
C GLN A 182 -0.82 7.06 -17.41
N GLY A 183 -1.43 7.75 -16.46
CA GLY A 183 -2.34 8.85 -16.71
C GLY A 183 -3.77 8.46 -17.06
N GLN A 184 -4.09 7.18 -17.13
CA GLN A 184 -5.42 6.66 -17.43
C GLN A 184 -6.03 5.99 -16.20
N LEU A 185 -7.36 6.09 -16.09
CA LEU A 185 -8.14 5.31 -15.13
C LEU A 185 -8.41 3.94 -15.76
N CYS A 186 -8.08 2.87 -15.04
CA CYS A 186 -8.27 1.51 -15.50
C CYS A 186 -8.64 0.58 -14.32
N ASP A 187 -9.18 -0.57 -14.66
CA ASP A 187 -9.45 -1.62 -13.68
C ASP A 187 -8.11 -2.13 -13.10
N THR A 188 -8.05 -2.26 -11.79
CA THR A 188 -6.85 -2.72 -11.08
C THR A 188 -6.36 -4.08 -11.56
N ALA A 189 -7.28 -5.01 -11.85
CA ALA A 189 -6.94 -6.36 -12.33
C ALA A 189 -6.19 -6.36 -13.68
N THR A 190 -6.28 -5.28 -14.46
CA THR A 190 -5.62 -5.17 -15.77
C THR A 190 -4.19 -4.64 -15.70
N VAL A 191 -3.78 -4.10 -14.55
CA VAL A 191 -2.45 -3.53 -14.38
C VAL A 191 -1.44 -4.64 -14.13
N PRO A 192 -0.41 -4.80 -15.00
CA PRO A 192 0.60 -5.80 -14.78
C PRO A 192 1.47 -5.43 -13.57
N VAL A 193 1.52 -6.30 -12.57
CA VAL A 193 2.38 -6.15 -11.37
C VAL A 193 3.23 -7.41 -11.18
N SER A 194 4.39 -7.25 -10.56
CA SER A 194 5.33 -8.37 -10.33
C SER A 194 4.83 -9.31 -9.25
N TYR A 195 4.10 -8.78 -8.28
CA TYR A 195 3.43 -9.54 -7.25
C TYR A 195 1.96 -9.71 -7.67
N THR A 196 1.48 -10.93 -7.73
CA THR A 196 0.06 -11.20 -7.99
C THR A 196 -0.79 -10.48 -6.95
N HIS A 197 -1.90 -9.90 -7.38
CA HIS A 197 -2.87 -9.34 -6.45
C HIS A 197 -3.14 -10.34 -5.34
N LEU A 198 -3.11 -9.87 -4.10
CA LEU A 198 -3.13 -10.77 -2.95
C LEU A 198 -4.45 -11.54 -2.91
N THR A 199 -4.34 -12.84 -2.99
CA THR A 199 -5.33 -13.69 -2.34
C THR A 199 -4.98 -13.62 -0.84
N LEU A 200 -5.93 -13.15 -0.02
CA LEU A 200 -5.69 -13.09 1.42
C LEU A 200 -5.33 -14.50 1.91
N PRO A 201 -4.20 -14.67 2.61
CA PRO A 201 -3.77 -15.99 3.03
C PRO A 201 -4.78 -16.59 4.00
N THR A 202 -4.98 -17.89 3.83
CA THR A 202 -5.74 -18.74 4.76
C THR A 202 -5.08 -18.79 6.12
#